data_79c8ac54ef49ef66f5129c8a55856ffa
#
_entry.id   79c8ac54ef49ef66f5129c8a55856ffa
#
_cell.length_a   1.000
_cell.length_b   1.000
_cell.length_c   1.000
_cell.angle_alpha   90.00
_cell.angle_beta   90.00
_cell.angle_gamma   90.00
#
_symmetry.space_group_name_H-M   'P 1'
#
loop_
_entity.id
_entity.type
_entity.pdbx_description
1 polymer ?
#
loop_
_entity_poly.entity_id
_entity_poly.type
_entity_poly.pdbx_seq_one_letter_code
_entity_poly.pdbx_strand_id
1 'polypeptide(L)'
;GIDVQLLGIGEAGHIGFNEPLSSLASRTRDKCLTPTTRRQNAAMFDGDPTSVPTRALTMGVGTILEAREIILLATGEAKASIVARAVEGPISSMVSASALQLHANCKVIVDEAAGSALDGREYYDFVFANEPAWSPYRDFG
;
A
#
# COMPACT_ATOMS: atom_id res chain seq x y z
N GLY A 1 11.18 -14.15 -10.32
CA GLY A 1 10.07 -13.60 -9.53
C GLY A 1 10.57 -12.78 -8.35
N ILE A 2 9.66 -12.20 -7.59
CA ILE A 2 9.94 -11.42 -6.39
C ILE A 2 9.61 -12.29 -5.18
N ASP A 3 10.56 -12.49 -4.28
CA ASP A 3 10.33 -13.27 -3.06
C ASP A 3 9.53 -12.46 -2.04
N VAL A 4 9.95 -11.23 -1.75
CA VAL A 4 9.24 -10.31 -0.85
C VAL A 4 9.11 -8.94 -1.54
N GLN A 5 7.89 -8.45 -1.63
CA GLN A 5 7.58 -7.11 -2.12
C GLN A 5 7.23 -6.20 -0.93
N LEU A 6 8.12 -5.27 -0.62
CA LEU A 6 7.85 -4.22 0.37
C LEU A 6 7.16 -3.03 -0.30
N LEU A 7 6.08 -2.55 0.31
CA LEU A 7 5.24 -1.46 -0.21
C LEU A 7 4.95 -0.41 0.85
N GLY A 8 4.85 0.83 0.42
CA GLY A 8 4.11 1.88 1.13
C GLY A 8 2.80 2.17 0.42
N ILE A 9 1.98 3.04 1.01
CA ILE A 9 0.70 3.48 0.43
C ILE A 9 0.68 5.01 0.25
N GLY A 10 0.35 5.46 -0.95
CA GLY A 10 0.14 6.87 -1.23
C GLY A 10 -1.18 7.39 -0.66
N GLU A 11 -1.34 8.72 -0.56
CA GLU A 11 -2.58 9.34 -0.05
C GLU A 11 -3.82 9.00 -0.88
N ALA A 12 -3.65 8.79 -2.20
CA ALA A 12 -4.71 8.34 -3.07
C ALA A 12 -4.94 6.80 -3.02
N GLY A 13 -4.22 6.07 -2.16
CA GLY A 13 -4.31 4.62 -2.06
C GLY A 13 -3.55 3.88 -3.15
N HIS A 14 -2.58 4.51 -3.78
CA HIS A 14 -1.74 3.84 -4.77
C HIS A 14 -0.58 3.09 -4.13
N ILE A 15 -0.20 1.96 -4.73
CA ILE A 15 1.04 1.22 -4.49
C ILE A 15 1.96 1.38 -5.68
N GLY A 16 3.27 1.62 -5.43
CA GLY A 16 4.16 2.16 -6.45
C GLY A 16 3.60 3.47 -7.00
N PHE A 17 3.77 3.73 -8.28
CA PHE A 17 3.12 4.87 -8.96
C PHE A 17 1.90 4.43 -9.79
N ASN A 18 1.14 3.46 -9.26
CA ASN A 18 -0.12 3.02 -9.87
C ASN A 18 -1.27 3.94 -9.43
N GLU A 19 -1.27 5.15 -9.97
CA GLU A 19 -2.29 6.16 -9.75
C GLU A 19 -3.73 5.61 -9.95
N PRO A 20 -4.77 6.23 -9.39
CA PRO A 20 -6.16 5.83 -9.61
C PRO A 20 -6.47 5.52 -11.07
N LEU A 21 -7.32 4.52 -11.30
CA LEU A 21 -7.67 3.96 -12.62
C LEU A 21 -6.53 3.15 -13.30
N SER A 22 -5.41 2.89 -12.63
CA SER A 22 -4.46 1.90 -13.12
C SER A 22 -5.09 0.51 -13.09
N SER A 23 -4.99 -0.23 -14.21
CA SER A 23 -5.51 -1.61 -14.25
C SER A 23 -4.87 -2.46 -13.14
N LEU A 24 -5.69 -3.26 -12.44
CA LEU A 24 -5.21 -4.19 -11.42
C LEU A 24 -4.38 -5.35 -12.04
N ALA A 25 -4.50 -5.58 -13.34
CA ALA A 25 -3.67 -6.52 -14.10
C ALA A 25 -2.45 -5.86 -14.77
N SER A 26 -2.15 -4.58 -14.45
CA SER A 26 -1.08 -3.83 -15.12
C SER A 26 0.29 -4.44 -14.89
N ARG A 27 1.13 -4.33 -15.93
CA ARG A 27 2.55 -4.72 -15.90
C ARG A 27 3.43 -3.50 -15.65
N THR A 28 4.73 -3.73 -15.49
CA THR A 28 5.73 -2.66 -15.38
C THR A 28 5.69 -1.79 -16.63
N ARG A 29 5.57 -0.47 -16.44
CA ARG A 29 5.48 0.54 -17.49
C ARG A 29 5.82 1.92 -16.97
N ASP A 30 5.94 2.87 -17.86
CA ASP A 30 5.98 4.28 -17.51
C ASP A 30 4.57 4.83 -17.23
N LYS A 31 4.47 5.74 -16.27
CA LYS A 31 3.22 6.40 -15.89
C LYS A 31 3.43 7.90 -15.67
N CYS A 32 2.43 8.69 -16.04
CA CYS A 32 2.35 10.07 -15.61
C CYS A 32 2.09 10.14 -14.11
N LEU A 33 2.80 11.03 -13.43
CA LEU A 33 2.57 11.33 -12.02
C LEU A 33 1.57 12.49 -11.90
N THR A 34 0.60 12.35 -11.01
CA THR A 34 -0.34 13.42 -10.72
C THR A 34 0.35 14.60 -10.04
N PRO A 35 -0.21 15.84 -10.14
CA PRO A 35 0.32 16.96 -9.39
C PRO A 35 0.39 16.71 -7.88
N THR A 36 -0.54 15.94 -7.32
CA THR A 36 -0.52 15.53 -5.91
C THR A 36 0.67 14.66 -5.59
N THR A 37 0.89 13.59 -6.37
CA THR A 37 2.05 12.70 -6.20
C THR A 37 3.37 13.46 -6.36
N ARG A 38 3.46 14.40 -7.30
CA ARG A 38 4.65 15.24 -7.44
C ARG A 38 4.88 16.11 -6.20
N ARG A 39 3.85 16.74 -5.62
CA ARG A 39 3.98 17.47 -4.36
C ARG A 39 4.46 16.58 -3.20
N GLN A 40 3.91 15.39 -3.06
CA GLN A 40 4.32 14.43 -2.01
C GLN A 40 5.79 14.01 -2.12
N ASN A 41 6.32 13.94 -3.32
CA ASN A 41 7.70 13.56 -3.56
C ASN A 41 8.66 14.75 -3.64
N ALA A 42 8.17 15.99 -3.50
CA ALA A 42 8.98 17.20 -3.63
C ALA A 42 10.17 17.24 -2.64
N ALA A 43 10.02 16.67 -1.44
CA ALA A 43 11.09 16.64 -0.45
C ALA A 43 12.38 15.95 -0.97
N MET A 44 12.28 15.02 -1.92
CA MET A 44 13.43 14.38 -2.59
C MET A 44 14.04 15.25 -3.71
N PHE A 45 13.45 16.42 -3.98
CA PHE A 45 13.82 17.36 -5.03
C PHE A 45 13.87 18.78 -4.46
N ASP A 46 14.59 18.97 -3.37
CA ASP A 46 14.81 20.25 -2.67
C ASP A 46 13.50 20.99 -2.31
N GLY A 47 12.40 20.24 -2.13
CA GLY A 47 11.10 20.80 -1.82
C GLY A 47 10.33 21.39 -3.02
N ASP A 48 10.89 21.31 -4.23
CA ASP A 48 10.26 21.86 -5.44
C ASP A 48 9.48 20.80 -6.23
N PRO A 49 8.13 20.84 -6.23
CA PRO A 49 7.31 19.93 -7.01
C PRO A 49 7.53 20.05 -8.54
N THR A 50 8.03 21.18 -9.02
CA THR A 50 8.28 21.40 -10.46
C THR A 50 9.50 20.64 -10.95
N SER A 51 10.45 20.38 -10.05
CA SER A 51 11.66 19.58 -10.31
C SER A 51 11.38 18.07 -10.27
N VAL A 52 10.24 17.63 -9.71
CA VAL A 52 9.85 16.21 -9.74
C VAL A 52 9.49 15.81 -11.17
N PRO A 53 10.04 14.70 -11.71
CA PRO A 53 9.68 14.22 -13.04
C PRO A 53 8.18 14.07 -13.23
N THR A 54 7.71 14.36 -14.44
CA THR A 54 6.28 14.21 -14.77
C THR A 54 5.88 12.76 -15.04
N ARG A 55 6.85 11.87 -15.21
CA ARG A 55 6.67 10.44 -15.47
C ARG A 55 7.65 9.62 -14.65
N ALA A 56 7.26 8.41 -14.31
CA ALA A 56 8.13 7.44 -13.63
C ALA A 56 7.88 6.03 -14.18
N LEU A 57 8.92 5.20 -14.17
CA LEU A 57 8.76 3.75 -14.34
C LEU A 57 8.23 3.16 -13.03
N THR A 58 7.23 2.32 -13.13
CA THR A 58 6.64 1.64 -11.97
C THR A 58 6.28 0.20 -12.28
N MET A 59 6.49 -0.67 -11.30
CA MET A 59 5.89 -2.00 -11.38
C MET A 59 4.38 -1.87 -11.37
N GLY A 60 3.72 -2.57 -12.30
CA GLY A 60 2.28 -2.63 -12.34
C GLY A 60 1.68 -3.41 -11.17
N VAL A 61 0.39 -3.19 -10.90
CA VAL A 61 -0.31 -3.89 -9.81
C VAL A 61 -0.25 -5.40 -10.01
N GLY A 62 -0.51 -5.90 -11.24
CA GLY A 62 -0.40 -7.32 -11.54
C GLY A 62 1.02 -7.88 -11.35
N THR A 63 2.06 -7.09 -11.66
CA THR A 63 3.45 -7.49 -11.39
C THR A 63 3.73 -7.58 -9.89
N ILE A 64 3.21 -6.64 -9.10
CA ILE A 64 3.33 -6.64 -7.63
C ILE A 64 2.64 -7.88 -7.05
N LEU A 65 1.43 -8.20 -7.52
CA LEU A 65 0.66 -9.35 -7.04
C LEU A 65 1.29 -10.71 -7.40
N GLU A 66 2.27 -10.78 -8.28
CA GLU A 66 3.03 -12.01 -8.58
C GLU A 66 4.16 -12.28 -7.57
N ALA A 67 4.41 -11.41 -6.60
CA ALA A 67 5.36 -11.66 -5.53
C ALA A 67 4.91 -12.87 -4.68
N ARG A 68 5.86 -13.58 -4.07
CA ARG A 68 5.55 -14.70 -3.16
C ARG A 68 4.97 -14.21 -1.84
N GLU A 69 5.45 -13.07 -1.38
CA GLU A 69 5.00 -12.40 -0.16
C GLU A 69 4.94 -10.89 -0.40
N ILE A 70 3.92 -10.24 0.16
CA ILE A 70 3.78 -8.79 0.13
C ILE A 70 3.70 -8.26 1.56
N ILE A 71 4.45 -7.20 1.84
CA ILE A 71 4.38 -6.46 3.10
C ILE A 71 4.06 -5.00 2.77
N LEU A 72 2.91 -4.52 3.22
CA LEU A 72 2.53 -3.11 3.15
C LEU A 72 2.79 -2.46 4.49
N LEU A 73 3.57 -1.36 4.50
CA LEU A 73 3.83 -0.56 5.68
C LEU A 73 3.12 0.80 5.57
N ALA A 74 2.40 1.18 6.62
CA ALA A 74 1.83 2.53 6.71
C ALA A 74 1.89 3.04 8.17
N THR A 75 2.28 4.31 8.33
CA THR A 75 2.41 4.94 9.65
C THR A 75 1.79 6.34 9.63
N GLY A 76 1.28 6.74 10.80
CA GLY A 76 0.73 8.07 11.02
C GLY A 76 -0.75 8.22 10.64
N GLU A 77 -1.42 9.12 11.35
CA GLU A 77 -2.86 9.38 11.25
C GLU A 77 -3.31 9.77 9.83
N ALA A 78 -2.45 10.47 9.09
CA ALA A 78 -2.74 10.84 7.69
C ALA A 78 -2.99 9.65 6.76
N LYS A 79 -2.60 8.44 7.17
CA LYS A 79 -2.83 7.19 6.43
C LYS A 79 -4.07 6.43 6.87
N ALA A 80 -4.69 6.78 7.99
CA ALA A 80 -5.77 5.99 8.59
C ALA A 80 -6.93 5.73 7.61
N SER A 81 -7.49 6.75 7.01
CA SER A 81 -8.62 6.62 6.07
C SER A 81 -8.27 5.79 4.84
N ILE A 82 -7.07 5.96 4.28
CA ILE A 82 -6.70 5.24 3.06
C ILE A 82 -6.31 3.79 3.35
N VAL A 83 -5.77 3.51 4.53
CA VAL A 83 -5.53 2.13 5.03
C VAL A 83 -6.86 1.40 5.18
N ALA A 84 -7.85 2.00 5.84
CA ALA A 84 -9.18 1.40 5.98
C ALA A 84 -9.82 1.10 4.61
N ARG A 85 -9.75 2.04 3.67
CA ARG A 85 -10.24 1.82 2.30
C ARG A 85 -9.49 0.72 1.55
N ALA A 86 -8.19 0.56 1.78
CA ALA A 86 -7.39 -0.47 1.12
C ALA A 86 -7.64 -1.87 1.69
N VAL A 87 -7.84 -1.98 3.02
CA VAL A 87 -7.98 -3.25 3.74
C VAL A 87 -9.44 -3.72 3.79
N GLU A 88 -10.37 -2.83 4.09
CA GLU A 88 -11.77 -3.14 4.36
C GLU A 88 -12.72 -2.71 3.24
N GLY A 89 -12.26 -1.79 2.39
CA GLY A 89 -13.07 -1.28 1.29
C GLY A 89 -13.16 -2.25 0.10
N PRO A 90 -14.01 -1.95 -0.88
CA PRO A 90 -14.13 -2.76 -2.08
C PRO A 90 -12.85 -2.73 -2.92
N ILE A 91 -12.54 -3.84 -3.57
CA ILE A 91 -11.43 -3.93 -4.52
C ILE A 91 -11.75 -3.04 -5.72
N SER A 92 -10.91 -2.05 -5.95
CA SER A 92 -11.13 -1.06 -7.00
C SER A 92 -9.83 -0.47 -7.53
N SER A 93 -9.77 -0.22 -8.83
CA SER A 93 -8.65 0.50 -9.44
C SER A 93 -8.53 1.96 -8.99
N MET A 94 -9.56 2.50 -8.34
CA MET A 94 -9.50 3.82 -7.69
C MET A 94 -8.59 3.84 -6.46
N VAL A 95 -8.40 2.68 -5.83
CA VAL A 95 -7.49 2.45 -4.70
C VAL A 95 -6.68 1.21 -5.04
N SER A 96 -5.58 1.36 -5.77
CA SER A 96 -4.84 0.19 -6.27
C SER A 96 -4.29 -0.70 -5.16
N ALA A 97 -4.06 -0.17 -3.95
CA ALA A 97 -3.71 -0.96 -2.77
C ALA A 97 -4.81 -1.95 -2.36
N SER A 98 -6.08 -1.70 -2.71
CA SER A 98 -7.17 -2.65 -2.42
C SER A 98 -7.01 -4.00 -3.12
N ALA A 99 -6.22 -4.04 -4.22
CA ALA A 99 -5.91 -5.28 -4.91
C ALA A 99 -5.10 -6.26 -4.05
N LEU A 100 -4.41 -5.78 -3.01
CA LEU A 100 -3.67 -6.63 -2.06
C LEU A 100 -4.57 -7.63 -1.33
N GLN A 101 -5.87 -7.34 -1.21
CA GLN A 101 -6.88 -8.29 -0.69
C GLN A 101 -6.98 -9.59 -1.51
N LEU A 102 -6.53 -9.59 -2.77
CA LEU A 102 -6.49 -10.78 -3.63
C LEU A 102 -5.24 -11.64 -3.41
N HIS A 103 -4.23 -11.13 -2.70
CA HIS A 103 -2.96 -11.83 -2.56
C HIS A 103 -2.99 -12.81 -1.40
N ALA A 104 -2.60 -14.07 -1.66
CA ALA A 104 -2.68 -15.15 -0.67
C ALA A 104 -1.76 -14.96 0.55
N ASN A 105 -0.67 -14.21 0.41
CA ASN A 105 0.32 -13.98 1.47
C ASN A 105 0.69 -12.48 1.52
N CYS A 106 -0.25 -11.66 1.96
CA CYS A 106 -0.06 -10.22 2.15
C CYS A 106 -0.20 -9.87 3.63
N LYS A 107 0.78 -9.13 4.15
CA LYS A 107 0.75 -8.58 5.51
C LYS A 107 0.67 -7.07 5.43
N VAL A 108 -0.26 -6.49 6.18
CA VAL A 108 -0.39 -5.03 6.35
C VAL A 108 0.05 -4.69 7.76
N ILE A 109 1.12 -3.92 7.89
CA ILE A 109 1.72 -3.52 9.16
C ILE A 109 1.48 -2.02 9.32
N VAL A 110 0.80 -1.64 10.37
CA VAL A 110 0.42 -0.26 10.67
C VAL A 110 0.74 0.08 12.13
N ASP A 111 1.04 1.35 12.38
CA ASP A 111 1.03 1.86 13.75
C ASP A 111 -0.42 2.17 14.21
N GLU A 112 -0.58 2.46 15.49
CA GLU A 112 -1.87 2.79 16.10
C GLU A 112 -2.60 3.91 15.35
N ALA A 113 -1.86 4.93 14.93
CA ALA A 113 -2.42 6.09 14.27
C ALA A 113 -2.91 5.76 12.85
N ALA A 114 -2.13 5.01 12.07
CA ALA A 114 -2.55 4.58 10.73
C ALA A 114 -3.67 3.52 10.76
N GLY A 115 -3.78 2.73 11.84
CA GLY A 115 -4.84 1.76 12.05
C GLY A 115 -6.13 2.32 12.66
N SER A 116 -6.16 3.61 13.04
CA SER A 116 -7.24 4.19 13.85
C SER A 116 -8.61 4.22 13.17
N ALA A 117 -8.67 4.17 11.84
CA ALA A 117 -9.92 4.16 11.06
C ALA A 117 -10.37 2.76 10.62
N LEU A 118 -9.69 1.71 11.06
CA LEU A 118 -10.11 0.32 10.79
C LEU A 118 -11.33 -0.04 11.67
N ASP A 119 -12.39 -0.49 11.04
CA ASP A 119 -13.62 -0.91 11.73
C ASP A 119 -13.45 -2.28 12.41
N GLY A 120 -12.64 -3.17 11.82
CA GLY A 120 -12.44 -4.55 12.28
C GLY A 120 -11.35 -4.73 13.33
N ARG A 121 -10.85 -3.71 14.04
CA ARG A 121 -9.68 -3.79 14.95
C ARG A 121 -9.78 -4.92 15.97
N GLU A 122 -10.89 -5.03 16.68
CA GLU A 122 -11.06 -6.08 17.71
C GLU A 122 -10.91 -7.49 17.11
N TYR A 123 -11.41 -7.68 15.88
CA TYR A 123 -11.25 -8.93 15.15
C TYR A 123 -9.80 -9.16 14.72
N TYR A 124 -9.11 -8.13 14.23
CA TYR A 124 -7.71 -8.25 13.82
C TYR A 124 -6.80 -8.56 15.02
N ASP A 125 -7.03 -7.91 16.16
CA ASP A 125 -6.31 -8.19 17.39
C ASP A 125 -6.55 -9.63 17.86
N PHE A 126 -7.79 -10.11 17.77
CA PHE A 126 -8.13 -11.50 18.08
C PHE A 126 -7.41 -12.48 17.14
N VAL A 127 -7.42 -12.23 15.82
CA VAL A 127 -6.75 -13.06 14.83
C VAL A 127 -5.24 -13.06 15.06
N PHE A 128 -4.64 -11.89 15.28
CA PHE A 128 -3.21 -11.77 15.57
C PHE A 128 -2.83 -12.57 16.82
N ALA A 129 -3.65 -12.51 17.88
CA ALA A 129 -3.39 -13.21 19.13
C ALA A 129 -3.53 -14.74 19.04
N ASN A 130 -4.40 -15.24 18.16
CA ASN A 130 -4.83 -16.65 18.20
C ASN A 130 -4.40 -17.48 16.97
N GLU A 131 -4.29 -16.86 15.78
CA GLU A 131 -3.92 -17.61 14.58
C GLU A 131 -2.44 -18.04 14.58
N PRO A 132 -2.14 -19.33 14.31
CA PRO A 132 -0.76 -19.85 14.32
C PRO A 132 0.17 -19.13 13.33
N ALA A 133 -0.36 -18.65 12.22
CA ALA A 133 0.41 -17.92 11.20
C ALA A 133 1.08 -16.64 11.73
N TRP A 134 0.54 -16.05 12.80
CA TRP A 134 1.07 -14.85 13.44
C TRP A 134 2.04 -15.13 14.60
N SER A 135 2.18 -16.40 15.04
CA SER A 135 3.08 -16.77 16.14
C SER A 135 4.51 -16.22 15.98
N PRO A 136 5.16 -16.28 14.80
CA PRO A 136 6.52 -15.76 14.66
C PRO A 136 6.65 -14.24 14.89
N TYR A 137 5.55 -13.50 14.90
CA TYR A 137 5.52 -12.03 14.98
C TYR A 137 5.08 -11.51 16.34
N ARG A 138 4.69 -12.41 17.28
CA ARG A 138 4.23 -12.02 18.63
C ARG A 138 5.38 -11.81 19.62
N ASP A 139 6.51 -12.44 19.38
CA ASP A 139 7.64 -12.51 20.33
C ASP A 139 8.65 -11.36 20.14
N PHE A 140 8.31 -10.33 19.39
CA PHE A 140 9.13 -9.13 19.19
C PHE A 140 8.73 -7.96 20.11
N GLY A 141 8.20 -8.26 21.30
CA GLY A 141 7.82 -7.29 22.34
C GLY A 141 8.81 -7.23 23.48
#